data_a80020020cc28d714e0830906af88d54
#
_entry.id   a80020020cc28d714e0830906af88d54
#
_cell.length_a   1.000
_cell.length_b   1.000
_cell.length_c   1.000
_cell.angle_alpha   90.00
_cell.angle_beta   90.00
_cell.angle_gamma   90.00
#
_symmetry.space_group_name_H-M   'P 1'
#
loop_
_entity.id
_entity.type
_entity.pdbx_description
1 polymer ?
#
loop_
_entity_poly.entity_id
_entity_poly.type
_entity_poly.pdbx_seq_one_letter_code
_entity_poly.pdbx_strand_id
1 'polypeptide(L)'
;VLKLQEQGLLDIMSPAFRYLPEFPYPEVRVIDLLNHRSGIPNYIHFMESLGWDTQRVLTNRDLLYFIVQHRDRIPIQRANKHFEYSNTNYALLALIIEHASGIGYAAYLNEHFFRPLGMHSTYVFQMDKSDQSIPSFDHRGQQESFTWLDAVYGDKNIYSTPRDLYRWDRALSERKLFLHSTLELAYKGYSFERPGVRNYGLGWRLYDFPNGSRLIFHNGWWHGNNIVFGRLPKDSATVIVLGNRYTTRIYEARKLYAGILGLNMPLEDDE
;
A
#
# COMPACT_ATOMS: atom_id res chain seq x y z
N VAL A 1 7.36 -8.10 -0.87
CA VAL A 1 8.67 -7.65 -1.37
C VAL A 1 9.76 -7.91 -0.33
N LEU A 2 9.71 -7.27 0.85
CA LEU A 2 10.77 -7.39 1.87
C LEU A 2 11.00 -8.83 2.33
N LYS A 3 9.96 -9.68 2.36
CA LYS A 3 10.12 -11.11 2.65
C LYS A 3 10.89 -11.85 1.57
N LEU A 4 10.65 -11.53 0.31
CA LEU A 4 11.43 -12.07 -0.82
C LEU A 4 12.88 -11.62 -0.77
N GLN A 5 13.15 -10.39 -0.31
CA GLN A 5 14.53 -9.94 -0.09
C GLN A 5 15.22 -10.75 1.03
N GLU A 6 14.56 -11.00 2.16
CA GLU A 6 15.12 -11.86 3.22
C GLU A 6 15.43 -13.28 2.73
N GLN A 7 14.65 -13.77 1.76
CA GLN A 7 14.83 -15.07 1.13
C GLN A 7 15.91 -15.08 0.03
N GLY A 8 16.47 -13.91 -0.32
CA GLY A 8 17.44 -13.79 -1.42
C GLY A 8 16.85 -13.92 -2.83
N LEU A 9 15.51 -13.93 -2.94
CA LEU A 9 14.79 -14.05 -4.21
C LEU A 9 14.61 -12.70 -4.92
N LEU A 10 14.78 -11.60 -4.18
CA LEU A 10 14.63 -10.23 -4.69
C LEU A 10 15.62 -9.32 -3.98
N ASP A 11 16.20 -8.37 -4.72
CA ASP A 11 16.99 -7.26 -4.18
C ASP A 11 16.27 -5.95 -4.47
N ILE A 12 15.85 -5.23 -3.42
CA ILE A 12 15.14 -3.95 -3.58
C ILE A 12 16.00 -2.84 -4.20
N MET A 13 17.32 -2.98 -4.18
CA MET A 13 18.22 -2.02 -4.82
C MET A 13 18.38 -2.29 -6.31
N SER A 14 17.95 -3.43 -6.81
CA SER A 14 17.96 -3.77 -8.24
C SER A 14 16.90 -2.97 -9.01
N PRO A 15 17.16 -2.64 -10.28
CA PRO A 15 16.15 -2.06 -11.17
C PRO A 15 14.91 -2.95 -11.29
N ALA A 16 13.72 -2.33 -11.36
CA ALA A 16 12.44 -3.05 -11.43
C ALA A 16 12.34 -3.94 -12.68
N PHE A 17 12.94 -3.52 -13.81
CA PHE A 17 12.94 -4.31 -15.05
C PHE A 17 13.63 -5.68 -14.91
N ARG A 18 14.46 -5.89 -13.89
CA ARG A 18 15.05 -7.21 -13.61
C ARG A 18 13.97 -8.26 -13.28
N TYR A 19 12.86 -7.80 -12.70
CA TYR A 19 11.71 -8.63 -12.31
C TYR A 19 10.50 -8.43 -13.23
N LEU A 20 10.48 -7.37 -14.02
CA LEU A 20 9.49 -7.08 -15.05
C LEU A 20 10.24 -6.66 -16.33
N PRO A 21 10.69 -7.64 -17.15
CA PRO A 21 11.57 -7.35 -18.29
C PRO A 21 11.03 -6.32 -19.29
N GLU A 22 9.70 -6.26 -19.44
CA GLU A 22 9.01 -5.30 -20.30
C GLU A 22 8.89 -3.89 -19.69
N PHE A 23 9.20 -3.70 -18.41
CA PHE A 23 9.06 -2.42 -17.72
C PHE A 23 9.99 -1.34 -18.35
N PRO A 24 9.45 -0.18 -18.81
CA PRO A 24 10.16 0.68 -19.75
C PRO A 24 11.11 1.70 -19.11
N TYR A 25 11.22 1.75 -17.78
CA TYR A 25 12.00 2.75 -17.05
C TYR A 25 13.18 2.10 -16.29
N PRO A 26 14.34 1.94 -16.93
CA PRO A 26 15.47 1.16 -16.39
C PRO A 26 16.12 1.78 -15.14
N GLU A 27 15.93 3.08 -14.91
CA GLU A 27 16.48 3.78 -13.75
C GLU A 27 15.66 3.57 -12.47
N VAL A 28 14.41 3.09 -12.59
CA VAL A 28 13.52 2.87 -11.45
C VAL A 28 13.87 1.56 -10.76
N ARG A 29 14.26 1.64 -9.50
CA ARG A 29 14.55 0.49 -8.64
C ARG A 29 13.31 0.04 -7.90
N VAL A 30 13.32 -1.19 -7.38
CA VAL A 30 12.22 -1.71 -6.56
C VAL A 30 12.00 -0.85 -5.30
N ILE A 31 13.07 -0.36 -4.68
CA ILE A 31 12.96 0.55 -3.52
C ILE A 31 12.27 1.87 -3.88
N ASP A 32 12.44 2.38 -5.10
CA ASP A 32 11.82 3.62 -5.54
C ASP A 32 10.29 3.46 -5.74
N LEU A 33 9.83 2.25 -6.04
CA LEU A 33 8.41 1.89 -6.01
C LEU A 33 7.89 1.80 -4.56
N LEU A 34 8.63 1.14 -3.66
CA LEU A 34 8.23 0.94 -2.26
C LEU A 34 8.05 2.25 -1.49
N ASN A 35 8.89 3.25 -1.74
CA ASN A 35 8.91 4.53 -1.04
C ASN A 35 8.25 5.68 -1.82
N HIS A 36 7.53 5.37 -2.91
CA HIS A 36 6.86 6.35 -3.78
C HIS A 36 7.79 7.42 -4.36
N ARG A 37 9.01 7.04 -4.75
CA ARG A 37 10.00 7.92 -5.39
C ARG A 37 10.32 7.51 -6.82
N SER A 38 9.49 6.66 -7.43
CA SER A 38 9.68 6.18 -8.81
C SER A 38 9.52 7.30 -9.86
N GLY A 39 8.76 8.34 -9.55
CA GLY A 39 8.37 9.37 -10.52
C GLY A 39 7.24 8.96 -11.46
N ILE A 40 6.68 7.75 -11.29
CA ILE A 40 5.57 7.25 -12.11
C ILE A 40 4.26 7.80 -11.54
N PRO A 41 3.45 8.51 -12.34
CA PRO A 41 2.18 9.05 -11.87
C PRO A 41 1.17 7.96 -11.53
N ASN A 42 0.13 8.33 -10.79
CA ASN A 42 -0.94 7.41 -10.42
C ASN A 42 -1.76 7.02 -11.66
N TYR A 43 -1.87 5.72 -11.93
CA TYR A 43 -2.56 5.17 -13.10
C TYR A 43 -4.04 5.60 -13.19
N ILE A 44 -4.68 5.83 -12.06
CA ILE A 44 -6.07 6.31 -11.98
C ILE A 44 -6.26 7.62 -12.78
N HIS A 45 -5.22 8.46 -12.85
CA HIS A 45 -5.28 9.75 -13.52
C HIS A 45 -4.94 9.71 -15.01
N PHE A 46 -4.15 8.76 -15.48
CA PHE A 46 -3.71 8.78 -16.88
C PHE A 46 -4.34 7.70 -17.77
N MET A 47 -4.85 6.61 -17.22
CA MET A 47 -5.37 5.51 -18.03
C MET A 47 -6.49 5.96 -18.98
N GLU A 48 -7.53 6.58 -18.44
CA GLU A 48 -8.67 7.06 -19.23
C GLU A 48 -8.25 8.17 -20.19
N SER A 49 -7.47 9.14 -19.73
CA SER A 49 -7.02 10.27 -20.56
C SER A 49 -6.12 9.86 -21.73
N LEU A 50 -5.44 8.71 -21.62
CA LEU A 50 -4.64 8.13 -22.68
C LEU A 50 -5.38 7.09 -23.54
N GLY A 51 -6.68 6.85 -23.27
CA GLY A 51 -7.56 6.07 -24.13
C GLY A 51 -7.85 4.64 -23.65
N TRP A 52 -7.73 4.36 -22.36
CA TRP A 52 -8.23 3.09 -21.83
C TRP A 52 -9.76 3.03 -21.93
N ASP A 53 -10.27 1.93 -22.43
CA ASP A 53 -11.72 1.69 -22.48
C ASP A 53 -12.24 1.28 -21.08
N THR A 54 -12.96 2.18 -20.43
CA THR A 54 -13.51 1.96 -19.07
C THR A 54 -14.64 0.91 -18.99
N GLN A 55 -15.12 0.40 -20.13
CA GLN A 55 -16.00 -0.76 -20.16
C GLN A 55 -15.22 -2.08 -19.96
N ARG A 56 -13.91 -2.03 -20.12
CA ARG A 56 -13.02 -3.18 -19.93
C ARG A 56 -12.37 -3.13 -18.56
N VAL A 57 -12.50 -4.19 -17.77
CA VAL A 57 -11.84 -4.33 -16.47
C VAL A 57 -10.32 -4.31 -16.63
N LEU A 58 -9.65 -3.48 -15.83
CA LEU A 58 -8.20 -3.31 -15.82
C LEU A 58 -7.56 -4.34 -14.87
N THR A 59 -6.60 -5.12 -15.38
CA THR A 59 -5.72 -5.96 -14.57
C THR A 59 -4.35 -5.32 -14.36
N ASN A 60 -3.55 -5.84 -13.40
CA ASN A 60 -2.17 -5.37 -13.20
C ASN A 60 -1.31 -5.57 -14.47
N ARG A 61 -1.53 -6.66 -15.21
CA ARG A 61 -0.81 -6.89 -16.48
C ARG A 61 -1.23 -5.92 -17.56
N ASP A 62 -2.53 -5.64 -17.69
CA ASP A 62 -3.01 -4.60 -18.62
C ASP A 62 -2.39 -3.25 -18.30
N LEU A 63 -2.28 -2.90 -17.00
CA LEU A 63 -1.63 -1.67 -16.56
C LEU A 63 -0.16 -1.62 -17.01
N LEU A 64 0.61 -2.69 -16.78
CA LEU A 64 1.99 -2.75 -17.22
C LEU A 64 2.12 -2.59 -18.74
N TYR A 65 1.33 -3.34 -19.52
CA TYR A 65 1.32 -3.22 -20.98
C TYR A 65 0.92 -1.83 -21.45
N PHE A 66 -0.04 -1.20 -20.81
CA PHE A 66 -0.45 0.15 -21.13
C PHE A 66 0.67 1.17 -20.87
N ILE A 67 1.39 1.02 -19.75
CA ILE A 67 2.58 1.84 -19.45
C ILE A 67 3.64 1.66 -20.53
N VAL A 68 3.91 0.45 -20.97
CA VAL A 68 4.87 0.16 -22.06
C VAL A 68 4.46 0.84 -23.36
N GLN A 69 3.19 0.71 -23.75
CA GLN A 69 2.67 1.27 -25.00
C GLN A 69 2.63 2.81 -25.00
N HIS A 70 2.43 3.42 -23.84
CA HIS A 70 2.25 4.86 -23.70
C HIS A 70 3.43 5.56 -23.00
N ARG A 71 4.59 4.88 -22.89
CA ARG A 71 5.75 5.36 -22.12
C ARG A 71 6.18 6.80 -22.48
N ASP A 72 6.07 7.18 -23.74
CA ASP A 72 6.48 8.49 -24.23
C ASP A 72 5.40 9.58 -24.00
N ARG A 73 4.19 9.19 -23.57
CA ARG A 73 3.06 10.07 -23.28
C ARG A 73 2.77 10.22 -21.79
N ILE A 74 3.23 9.26 -20.98
CA ILE A 74 3.08 9.29 -19.51
C ILE A 74 4.12 10.28 -18.97
N PRO A 75 3.70 11.33 -18.21
CA PRO A 75 4.61 12.36 -17.71
C PRO A 75 5.41 11.86 -16.50
N ILE A 76 6.36 10.93 -16.74
CA ILE A 76 7.23 10.41 -15.69
C ILE A 76 8.25 11.46 -15.23
N GLN A 77 8.46 11.55 -13.94
CA GLN A 77 9.54 12.34 -13.35
C GLN A 77 10.79 11.48 -13.14
N ARG A 78 11.93 12.13 -12.93
CA ARG A 78 13.18 11.42 -12.62
C ARG A 78 13.02 10.64 -11.31
N ALA A 79 13.37 9.35 -11.34
CA ALA A 79 13.36 8.50 -10.16
C ALA A 79 14.22 9.07 -9.01
N ASN A 80 13.77 8.87 -7.79
CA ASN A 80 14.40 9.32 -6.54
C ASN A 80 14.57 10.84 -6.39
N LYS A 81 13.86 11.66 -7.18
CA LYS A 81 13.90 13.12 -7.09
C LYS A 81 12.95 13.67 -6.04
N HIS A 82 11.70 13.18 -6.05
CA HIS A 82 10.64 13.62 -5.14
C HIS A 82 9.85 12.43 -4.60
N PHE A 83 9.25 12.62 -3.43
CA PHE A 83 8.15 11.78 -2.98
C PHE A 83 6.88 12.19 -3.72
N GLU A 84 6.23 11.23 -4.36
CA GLU A 84 4.93 11.39 -5.01
C GLU A 84 4.13 10.09 -4.84
N TYR A 85 3.11 10.14 -4.00
CA TYR A 85 2.28 8.95 -3.75
C TYR A 85 1.63 8.46 -5.04
N SER A 86 1.82 7.20 -5.37
CA SER A 86 1.31 6.62 -6.62
C SER A 86 0.90 5.16 -6.43
N ASN A 87 -0.37 4.87 -6.63
CA ASN A 87 -0.91 3.51 -6.60
C ASN A 87 -0.28 2.61 -7.68
N THR A 88 0.17 3.19 -8.81
CA THR A 88 0.91 2.48 -9.86
C THR A 88 2.08 1.70 -9.30
N ASN A 89 2.81 2.28 -8.35
CA ASN A 89 3.97 1.63 -7.74
C ASN A 89 3.62 0.29 -7.09
N TYR A 90 2.53 0.25 -6.33
CA TYR A 90 2.14 -0.94 -5.60
C TYR A 90 1.45 -1.99 -6.47
N ALA A 91 0.75 -1.56 -7.52
CA ALA A 91 0.26 -2.46 -8.56
C ALA A 91 1.43 -3.17 -9.30
N LEU A 92 2.52 -2.44 -9.60
CA LEU A 92 3.74 -3.01 -10.19
C LEU A 92 4.50 -3.91 -9.20
N LEU A 93 4.58 -3.53 -7.92
CA LEU A 93 5.20 -4.37 -6.88
C LEU A 93 4.49 -5.70 -6.71
N ALA A 94 3.17 -5.77 -6.90
CA ALA A 94 2.44 -7.03 -6.89
C ALA A 94 2.89 -7.95 -8.03
N LEU A 95 3.07 -7.44 -9.25
CA LEU A 95 3.63 -8.21 -10.37
C LEU A 95 5.08 -8.65 -10.12
N ILE A 96 5.88 -7.80 -9.48
CA ILE A 96 7.26 -8.14 -9.07
C ILE A 96 7.25 -9.30 -8.07
N ILE A 97 6.30 -9.31 -7.11
CA ILE A 97 6.13 -10.43 -6.18
C ILE A 97 5.80 -11.72 -6.94
N GLU A 98 4.87 -11.68 -7.89
CA GLU A 98 4.50 -12.84 -8.70
C GLU A 98 5.69 -13.39 -9.49
N HIS A 99 6.43 -12.51 -10.14
CA HIS A 99 7.60 -12.92 -10.92
C HIS A 99 8.70 -13.53 -10.03
N ALA A 100 9.04 -12.86 -8.92
CA ALA A 100 10.12 -13.29 -8.04
C ALA A 100 9.80 -14.54 -7.23
N SER A 101 8.51 -14.76 -6.90
CA SER A 101 8.05 -15.94 -6.15
C SER A 101 7.65 -17.12 -7.03
N GLY A 102 7.29 -16.88 -8.28
CA GLY A 102 6.73 -17.88 -9.20
C GLY A 102 5.27 -18.25 -8.93
N ILE A 103 4.60 -17.57 -7.99
CA ILE A 103 3.19 -17.82 -7.65
C ILE A 103 2.38 -16.52 -7.64
N GLY A 104 1.05 -16.62 -7.87
CA GLY A 104 0.18 -15.45 -7.92
C GLY A 104 0.13 -14.70 -6.57
N TYR A 105 -0.08 -13.39 -6.64
CA TYR A 105 -0.04 -12.46 -5.49
C TYR A 105 -0.94 -12.90 -4.33
N ALA A 106 -2.21 -13.25 -4.62
CA ALA A 106 -3.14 -13.70 -3.60
C ALA A 106 -2.68 -15.00 -2.90
N ALA A 107 -2.16 -15.95 -3.69
CA ALA A 107 -1.62 -17.21 -3.17
C ALA A 107 -0.38 -16.95 -2.31
N TYR A 108 0.53 -16.09 -2.78
CA TYR A 108 1.74 -15.73 -2.05
C TYR A 108 1.41 -15.12 -0.68
N LEU A 109 0.47 -14.16 -0.63
CA LEU A 109 0.07 -13.53 0.63
C LEU A 109 -0.61 -14.52 1.58
N ASN A 110 -1.48 -15.37 1.05
CA ASN A 110 -2.15 -16.38 1.86
C ASN A 110 -1.17 -17.38 2.47
N GLU A 111 -0.23 -17.88 1.67
CA GLU A 111 0.72 -18.91 2.09
C GLU A 111 1.76 -18.39 3.09
N HIS A 112 2.30 -17.20 2.82
CA HIS A 112 3.41 -16.68 3.61
C HIS A 112 3.00 -15.78 4.78
N PHE A 113 1.75 -15.26 4.79
CA PHE A 113 1.28 -14.32 5.81
C PHE A 113 -0.06 -14.72 6.42
N PHE A 114 -1.15 -14.79 5.64
CA PHE A 114 -2.48 -14.89 6.23
C PHE A 114 -2.66 -16.21 6.98
N ARG A 115 -2.38 -17.32 6.34
CA ARG A 115 -2.51 -18.65 6.95
C ARG A 115 -1.56 -18.86 8.14
N PRO A 116 -0.25 -18.57 8.06
CA PRO A 116 0.67 -18.74 9.21
C PRO A 116 0.32 -17.87 10.42
N LEU A 117 -0.31 -16.71 10.20
CA LEU A 117 -0.74 -15.80 11.27
C LEU A 117 -2.15 -16.08 11.79
N GLY A 118 -2.86 -17.06 11.23
CA GLY A 118 -4.25 -17.34 11.58
C GLY A 118 -5.22 -16.23 11.16
N MET A 119 -4.89 -15.46 10.12
CA MET A 119 -5.72 -14.38 9.57
C MET A 119 -6.80 -14.96 8.62
N HIS A 120 -7.71 -15.76 9.18
CA HIS A 120 -8.66 -16.57 8.40
C HIS A 120 -9.75 -15.76 7.68
N SER A 121 -9.95 -14.50 8.07
CA SER A 121 -10.90 -13.58 7.46
C SER A 121 -10.23 -12.55 6.54
N THR A 122 -8.96 -12.79 6.18
CA THR A 122 -8.17 -11.89 5.33
C THR A 122 -7.91 -12.55 3.98
N TYR A 123 -8.20 -11.81 2.91
CA TYR A 123 -8.02 -12.31 1.54
C TYR A 123 -7.75 -11.16 0.56
N VAL A 124 -7.20 -11.47 -0.59
CA VAL A 124 -7.12 -10.54 -1.73
C VAL A 124 -8.40 -10.70 -2.54
N PHE A 125 -9.11 -9.60 -2.74
CA PHE A 125 -10.33 -9.55 -3.54
C PHE A 125 -10.06 -10.02 -4.98
N GLN A 126 -11.02 -10.75 -5.53
CA GLN A 126 -11.03 -11.24 -6.91
C GLN A 126 -12.40 -10.93 -7.54
N MET A 127 -12.42 -10.34 -8.73
CA MET A 127 -13.65 -9.93 -9.39
C MET A 127 -14.62 -11.07 -9.67
N ASP A 128 -14.10 -12.26 -9.96
CA ASP A 128 -14.89 -13.47 -10.18
C ASP A 128 -15.54 -14.04 -8.92
N LYS A 129 -15.19 -13.50 -7.74
CA LYS A 129 -15.74 -13.87 -6.43
C LYS A 129 -16.31 -12.65 -5.70
N SER A 130 -16.71 -11.63 -6.44
CA SER A 130 -17.20 -10.38 -5.90
C SER A 130 -18.48 -10.50 -5.05
N ASP A 131 -19.30 -11.52 -5.33
CA ASP A 131 -20.50 -11.89 -4.55
C ASP A 131 -20.20 -12.36 -3.12
N GLN A 132 -18.95 -12.78 -2.86
CA GLN A 132 -18.48 -13.21 -1.54
C GLN A 132 -17.87 -12.06 -0.72
N SER A 133 -17.73 -10.87 -1.30
CA SER A 133 -17.15 -9.73 -0.64
C SER A 133 -18.19 -8.93 0.14
N ILE A 134 -17.74 -8.25 1.20
CA ILE A 134 -18.60 -7.32 1.94
C ILE A 134 -18.84 -6.09 1.06
N PRO A 135 -20.11 -5.69 0.83
CA PRO A 135 -20.40 -4.48 0.06
C PRO A 135 -19.92 -3.23 0.78
N SER A 136 -19.59 -2.20 0.02
CA SER A 136 -19.30 -0.87 0.53
C SER A 136 -20.41 0.11 0.18
N PHE A 137 -20.51 1.20 0.94
CA PHE A 137 -21.58 2.16 0.85
C PHE A 137 -21.04 3.59 0.81
N ASP A 138 -21.67 4.44 0.01
CA ASP A 138 -21.38 5.87 -0.01
C ASP A 138 -21.78 6.58 1.29
N HIS A 139 -21.55 7.89 1.37
CA HIS A 139 -21.93 8.70 2.54
C HIS A 139 -23.45 8.73 2.83
N ARG A 140 -24.30 8.45 1.83
CA ARG A 140 -25.76 8.36 1.94
C ARG A 140 -26.24 6.97 2.33
N GLY A 141 -25.35 5.97 2.35
CA GLY A 141 -25.68 4.58 2.61
C GLY A 141 -26.20 3.83 1.39
N GLN A 142 -25.96 4.36 0.18
CA GLN A 142 -26.22 3.64 -1.06
C GLN A 142 -25.04 2.71 -1.35
N GLN A 143 -25.33 1.48 -1.75
CA GLN A 143 -24.30 0.50 -2.08
C GLN A 143 -23.52 0.96 -3.32
N GLU A 144 -22.20 0.95 -3.22
CA GLU A 144 -21.30 1.23 -4.33
C GLU A 144 -21.12 0.01 -5.24
N SER A 145 -21.10 0.26 -6.53
CA SER A 145 -20.85 -0.77 -7.54
C SER A 145 -19.36 -0.88 -7.84
N PHE A 146 -18.93 -2.07 -8.24
CA PHE A 146 -17.57 -2.25 -8.75
C PHE A 146 -17.35 -1.49 -10.05
N THR A 147 -16.12 -1.08 -10.27
CA THR A 147 -15.67 -0.34 -11.45
C THR A 147 -14.61 -1.13 -12.22
N TRP A 148 -14.20 -0.59 -13.34
CA TRP A 148 -13.12 -1.16 -14.15
C TRP A 148 -11.75 -1.22 -13.44
N LEU A 149 -11.59 -0.52 -12.31
CA LEU A 149 -10.37 -0.47 -11.51
C LEU A 149 -10.27 -1.57 -10.44
N ASP A 150 -11.36 -2.31 -10.19
CA ASP A 150 -11.45 -3.19 -9.02
C ASP A 150 -10.70 -4.53 -9.14
N ALA A 151 -10.22 -4.89 -10.33
CA ALA A 151 -9.36 -6.06 -10.46
C ALA A 151 -7.86 -5.75 -10.27
N VAL A 152 -7.46 -4.49 -10.11
CA VAL A 152 -6.08 -4.13 -9.78
C VAL A 152 -5.83 -4.38 -8.29
N TYR A 153 -4.74 -5.05 -7.97
CA TYR A 153 -4.34 -5.42 -6.61
C TYR A 153 -2.92 -4.96 -6.29
N GLY A 154 -2.57 -5.00 -5.00
CA GLY A 154 -1.28 -4.55 -4.48
C GLY A 154 -1.34 -3.13 -3.91
N ASP A 155 -2.00 -2.22 -4.59
CA ASP A 155 -2.31 -0.86 -4.13
C ASP A 155 -3.59 -0.81 -3.28
N LYS A 156 -4.45 -1.79 -3.42
CA LYS A 156 -5.74 -1.97 -2.74
C LYS A 156 -6.15 -3.44 -2.72
N ASN A 157 -7.39 -3.72 -2.35
CA ASN A 157 -8.05 -5.02 -2.49
C ASN A 157 -7.61 -6.13 -1.51
N ILE A 158 -6.96 -5.78 -0.40
CA ILE A 158 -6.87 -6.70 0.74
C ILE A 158 -8.05 -6.43 1.68
N TYR A 159 -8.95 -7.39 1.79
CA TYR A 159 -10.06 -7.38 2.74
C TYR A 159 -9.64 -8.06 4.03
N SER A 160 -10.00 -7.48 5.17
CA SER A 160 -9.57 -8.00 6.47
C SER A 160 -10.57 -7.64 7.58
N THR A 161 -10.26 -8.08 8.79
CA THR A 161 -10.97 -7.69 10.02
C THR A 161 -10.01 -7.01 11.00
N PRO A 162 -10.52 -6.21 11.97
CA PRO A 162 -9.66 -5.63 13.01
C PRO A 162 -8.88 -6.69 13.80
N ARG A 163 -9.48 -7.88 14.01
CA ARG A 163 -8.84 -9.00 14.70
C ARG A 163 -7.67 -9.57 13.91
N ASP A 164 -7.81 -9.72 12.60
CA ASP A 164 -6.74 -10.24 11.75
C ASP A 164 -5.61 -9.20 11.59
N LEU A 165 -5.95 -7.92 11.44
CA LEU A 165 -4.95 -6.85 11.44
C LEU A 165 -4.23 -6.72 12.79
N TYR A 166 -4.88 -7.03 13.90
CA TYR A 166 -4.22 -7.11 15.21
C TYR A 166 -3.22 -8.28 15.25
N ARG A 167 -3.54 -9.44 14.66
CA ARG A 167 -2.58 -10.55 14.52
C ARG A 167 -1.37 -10.14 13.68
N TRP A 168 -1.60 -9.42 12.59
CA TRP A 168 -0.56 -8.83 11.77
C TRP A 168 0.34 -7.88 12.60
N ASP A 169 -0.26 -6.95 13.33
CA ASP A 169 0.47 -6.03 14.21
C ASP A 169 1.33 -6.76 15.25
N ARG A 170 0.74 -7.76 15.91
CA ARG A 170 1.46 -8.58 16.88
C ARG A 170 2.66 -9.30 16.25
N ALA A 171 2.50 -9.86 15.06
CA ALA A 171 3.56 -10.54 14.35
C ALA A 171 4.72 -9.59 13.95
N LEU A 172 4.41 -8.35 13.59
CA LEU A 172 5.41 -7.30 13.36
C LEU A 172 6.13 -6.92 14.67
N SER A 173 5.39 -6.75 15.76
CA SER A 173 5.93 -6.36 17.08
C SER A 173 6.80 -7.45 17.68
N GLU A 174 6.39 -8.71 17.55
CA GLU A 174 7.09 -9.89 18.04
C GLU A 174 8.20 -10.37 17.10
N ARG A 175 8.41 -9.71 15.98
CA ARG A 175 9.44 -10.03 14.96
C ARG A 175 9.33 -11.46 14.42
N LYS A 176 8.11 -11.98 14.35
CA LYS A 176 7.84 -13.35 13.84
C LYS A 176 7.91 -13.44 12.31
N LEU A 177 7.70 -12.32 11.62
CA LEU A 177 7.62 -12.29 10.16
C LEU A 177 8.91 -11.83 9.50
N PHE A 178 9.60 -10.89 10.11
CA PHE A 178 10.74 -10.19 9.52
C PHE A 178 11.89 -10.08 10.53
N LEU A 179 13.10 -10.05 9.99
CA LEU A 179 14.28 -9.68 10.76
C LEU A 179 14.16 -8.24 11.28
N HIS A 180 14.85 -7.95 12.37
CA HIS A 180 14.86 -6.60 12.95
C HIS A 180 15.37 -5.56 11.95
N SER A 181 16.46 -5.86 11.26
CA SER A 181 17.04 -4.99 10.22
C SER A 181 16.08 -4.69 9.07
N THR A 182 15.21 -5.66 8.71
CA THR A 182 14.19 -5.46 7.67
C THR A 182 13.12 -4.48 8.13
N LEU A 183 12.68 -4.58 9.39
CA LEU A 183 11.71 -3.64 9.94
C LEU A 183 12.31 -2.24 10.13
N GLU A 184 13.57 -2.13 10.56
CA GLU A 184 14.28 -0.86 10.62
C GLU A 184 14.36 -0.20 9.23
N LEU A 185 14.67 -0.99 8.19
CA LEU A 185 14.67 -0.52 6.82
C LEU A 185 13.28 -0.05 6.38
N ALA A 186 12.22 -0.82 6.70
CA ALA A 186 10.85 -0.46 6.35
C ALA A 186 10.38 0.83 7.03
N TYR A 187 10.80 1.08 8.26
CA TYR A 187 10.42 2.25 9.06
C TYR A 187 11.43 3.40 9.00
N LYS A 188 12.45 3.30 8.17
CA LYS A 188 13.34 4.42 7.87
C LYS A 188 12.59 5.43 7.00
N GLY A 189 12.76 6.73 7.28
CA GLY A 189 12.23 7.79 6.42
C GLY A 189 13.07 7.93 5.13
N TYR A 190 12.38 8.16 4.01
CA TYR A 190 12.99 8.35 2.69
C TYR A 190 12.61 9.68 2.05
N SER A 191 11.73 10.46 2.67
CA SER A 191 11.18 11.70 2.12
C SER A 191 11.52 12.87 3.05
N PHE A 192 12.48 13.71 2.63
CA PHE A 192 13.02 14.80 3.42
C PHE A 192 12.86 16.16 2.72
N GLU A 193 12.03 16.21 1.68
CA GLU A 193 11.82 17.41 0.89
C GLU A 193 11.08 18.52 1.65
N ARG A 194 10.28 18.12 2.64
CA ARG A 194 9.56 19.04 3.51
C ARG A 194 10.04 18.87 4.95
N PRO A 195 10.46 19.92 5.64
CA PRO A 195 10.79 19.84 7.06
C PRO A 195 9.55 19.55 7.88
N GLY A 196 9.73 18.85 9.01
CA GLY A 196 8.65 18.53 9.94
C GLY A 196 8.71 17.08 10.43
N VAL A 197 7.63 16.65 11.07
CA VAL A 197 7.53 15.31 11.66
C VAL A 197 7.17 14.23 10.66
N ARG A 198 6.66 14.61 9.49
CA ARG A 198 6.12 13.70 8.47
C ARG A 198 7.23 13.08 7.62
N ASN A 199 7.14 11.79 7.38
CA ASN A 199 8.01 11.08 6.45
C ASN A 199 7.28 9.86 5.85
N TYR A 200 7.95 9.16 4.93
CA TYR A 200 7.45 7.93 4.33
C TYR A 200 8.57 6.87 4.29
N GLY A 201 8.23 5.67 4.74
CA GLY A 201 9.11 4.51 4.74
C GLY A 201 8.89 3.61 3.50
N LEU A 202 9.01 2.29 3.69
CA LEU A 202 8.68 1.32 2.65
C LEU A 202 7.24 0.80 2.88
N GLY A 203 6.26 1.53 2.34
CA GLY A 203 4.84 1.24 2.51
C GLY A 203 4.23 1.75 3.82
N TRP A 204 4.89 2.66 4.49
CA TRP A 204 4.43 3.23 5.76
C TRP A 204 4.55 4.74 5.79
N ARG A 205 3.50 5.42 6.23
CA ARG A 205 3.54 6.81 6.66
C ARG A 205 4.16 6.87 8.05
N LEU A 206 5.02 7.85 8.28
CA LEU A 206 5.76 8.00 9.53
C LEU A 206 5.55 9.41 10.08
N TYR A 207 5.28 9.49 11.39
CA TYR A 207 5.42 10.73 12.15
C TYR A 207 6.50 10.53 13.21
N ASP A 208 7.59 11.25 13.06
CA ASP A 208 8.72 11.26 13.99
C ASP A 208 8.65 12.53 14.85
N PHE A 209 8.24 12.41 16.10
CA PHE A 209 8.06 13.54 16.99
C PHE A 209 9.36 13.92 17.70
N PRO A 210 9.58 15.24 18.03
CA PRO A 210 10.80 15.71 18.70
C PRO A 210 11.08 15.05 20.06
N ASN A 211 10.04 14.58 20.77
CA ASN A 211 10.16 13.84 22.03
C ASN A 211 10.61 12.38 21.83
N GLY A 212 10.91 11.97 20.59
CA GLY A 212 11.32 10.62 20.22
C GLY A 212 10.19 9.60 20.12
N SER A 213 8.92 10.02 20.27
CA SER A 213 7.77 9.18 19.94
C SER A 213 7.65 9.03 18.42
N ARG A 214 7.07 7.90 17.98
CA ARG A 214 6.86 7.62 16.55
C ARG A 214 5.51 6.99 16.34
N LEU A 215 4.75 7.51 15.37
CA LEU A 215 3.59 6.84 14.80
C LEU A 215 3.95 6.25 13.44
N ILE A 216 3.69 4.97 13.27
CA ILE A 216 3.85 4.21 12.01
C ILE A 216 2.46 3.83 11.57
N PHE A 217 2.00 4.32 10.41
CA PHE A 217 0.60 4.15 10.03
C PHE A 217 0.42 4.09 8.52
N HIS A 218 -0.73 3.63 8.10
CA HIS A 218 -1.27 3.87 6.77
C HIS A 218 -2.79 3.89 6.83
N ASN A 219 -3.37 4.88 6.16
CA ASN A 219 -4.80 4.96 5.95
C ASN A 219 -5.14 4.34 4.60
N GLY A 220 -6.39 3.97 4.40
CA GLY A 220 -6.89 3.46 3.14
C GLY A 220 -8.27 4.01 2.82
N TRP A 221 -8.47 4.23 1.53
CA TRP A 221 -9.77 4.58 1.00
C TRP A 221 -9.94 3.98 -0.40
N TRP A 222 -11.04 3.25 -0.56
CA TRP A 222 -11.49 2.78 -1.86
C TRP A 222 -12.99 2.52 -1.82
N HIS A 223 -13.75 3.15 -2.75
CA HIS A 223 -15.21 3.20 -2.67
C HIS A 223 -15.69 3.69 -1.30
N GLY A 224 -16.67 3.01 -0.70
CA GLY A 224 -17.12 3.30 0.65
C GLY A 224 -16.21 2.80 1.78
N ASN A 225 -15.12 2.07 1.45
CA ASN A 225 -14.23 1.55 2.47
C ASN A 225 -13.24 2.62 2.92
N ASN A 226 -13.22 2.91 4.21
CA ASN A 226 -12.24 3.78 4.86
C ASN A 226 -11.53 3.01 5.96
N ILE A 227 -10.20 3.12 6.02
CA ILE A 227 -9.38 2.35 6.93
C ILE A 227 -8.37 3.26 7.64
N VAL A 228 -8.21 3.02 8.94
CA VAL A 228 -7.11 3.55 9.74
C VAL A 228 -6.38 2.38 10.38
N PHE A 229 -5.08 2.30 10.15
CA PHE A 229 -4.20 1.36 10.80
C PHE A 229 -2.94 2.10 11.26
N GLY A 230 -2.77 2.26 12.58
CA GLY A 230 -1.65 2.99 13.13
C GLY A 230 -1.08 2.33 14.37
N ARG A 231 0.24 2.35 14.47
CA ARG A 231 1.07 1.68 15.45
C ARG A 231 1.91 2.68 16.22
N LEU A 232 1.91 2.55 17.54
CA LEU A 232 2.76 3.28 18.47
C LEU A 232 3.68 2.27 19.19
N PRO A 233 4.80 1.85 18.55
CA PRO A 233 5.59 0.72 19.06
C PRO A 233 6.16 0.92 20.46
N LYS A 234 6.55 2.16 20.81
CA LYS A 234 7.06 2.48 22.16
C LYS A 234 5.99 2.35 23.24
N ASP A 235 4.73 2.65 22.89
CA ASP A 235 3.61 2.63 23.80
C ASP A 235 2.88 1.29 23.79
N SER A 236 3.38 0.32 22.98
CA SER A 236 2.73 -0.98 22.76
C SER A 236 1.25 -0.86 22.38
N ALA A 237 0.90 0.20 21.65
CA ALA A 237 -0.47 0.51 21.26
C ALA A 237 -0.66 0.47 19.74
N THR A 238 -1.84 0.01 19.33
CA THR A 238 -2.25 -0.02 17.92
C THR A 238 -3.70 0.39 17.81
N VAL A 239 -4.00 1.26 16.86
CA VAL A 239 -5.36 1.69 16.55
C VAL A 239 -5.74 1.13 15.18
N ILE A 240 -6.84 0.39 15.13
CA ILE A 240 -7.36 -0.24 13.91
C ILE A 240 -8.84 0.12 13.81
N VAL A 241 -9.20 0.83 12.75
CA VAL A 241 -10.60 1.16 12.45
C VAL A 241 -10.87 0.80 10.99
N LEU A 242 -11.87 -0.03 10.77
CA LEU A 242 -12.31 -0.45 9.44
C LEU A 242 -13.77 -0.05 9.26
N GLY A 243 -14.07 0.69 8.21
CA GLY A 243 -15.42 1.07 7.84
C GLY A 243 -15.71 0.70 6.39
N ASN A 244 -16.93 0.22 6.11
CA ASN A 244 -17.40 -0.07 4.76
C ASN A 244 -18.48 0.92 4.28
N ARG A 245 -18.62 2.03 4.99
CA ARG A 245 -19.40 3.18 4.57
C ARG A 245 -18.54 4.43 4.60
N TYR A 246 -18.49 5.16 3.49
CA TYR A 246 -17.66 6.34 3.36
C TYR A 246 -17.97 7.38 4.45
N THR A 247 -16.97 7.74 5.21
CA THR A 247 -17.01 8.84 6.18
C THR A 247 -15.61 9.36 6.50
N THR A 248 -15.44 10.68 6.46
CA THR A 248 -14.20 11.34 6.88
C THR A 248 -14.00 11.28 8.41
N ARG A 249 -15.06 10.98 9.18
CA ARG A 249 -14.97 10.88 10.64
C ARG A 249 -14.04 9.77 11.12
N ILE A 250 -13.75 8.77 10.31
CA ILE A 250 -12.81 7.69 10.65
C ILE A 250 -11.42 8.25 10.99
N TYR A 251 -11.02 9.34 10.33
CA TYR A 251 -9.72 9.99 10.56
C TYR A 251 -9.65 10.74 11.90
N GLU A 252 -10.76 10.89 12.63
CA GLU A 252 -10.73 11.35 14.01
C GLU A 252 -10.02 10.37 14.95
N ALA A 253 -9.69 9.14 14.48
CA ALA A 253 -8.80 8.21 15.17
C ALA A 253 -7.45 8.86 15.57
N ARG A 254 -7.03 9.95 14.89
CA ARG A 254 -5.89 10.78 15.32
C ARG A 254 -6.02 11.29 16.75
N LYS A 255 -7.23 11.52 17.25
CA LYS A 255 -7.47 11.93 18.64
C LYS A 255 -7.04 10.85 19.63
N LEU A 256 -7.16 9.57 19.25
CA LEU A 256 -6.67 8.45 20.06
C LEU A 256 -5.14 8.46 20.14
N TYR A 257 -4.47 8.69 19.01
CA TYR A 257 -3.00 8.86 19.02
C TYR A 257 -2.58 10.06 19.86
N ALA A 258 -3.27 11.20 19.71
CA ALA A 258 -3.03 12.40 20.51
C ALA A 258 -3.15 12.12 22.01
N GLY A 259 -4.21 11.39 22.42
CA GLY A 259 -4.42 11.00 23.81
C GLY A 259 -3.35 10.08 24.37
N ILE A 260 -2.92 9.08 23.59
CA ILE A 260 -1.86 8.13 23.99
C ILE A 260 -0.52 8.84 24.11
N LEU A 261 -0.17 9.70 23.14
CA LEU A 261 1.12 10.36 23.06
C LEU A 261 1.22 11.63 23.93
N GLY A 262 0.09 12.17 24.38
CA GLY A 262 0.06 13.47 25.05
C GLY A 262 0.48 14.64 24.14
N LEU A 263 0.28 14.50 22.82
CA LEU A 263 0.74 15.45 21.81
C LEU A 263 -0.39 15.90 20.90
N ASN A 264 -0.30 17.11 20.35
CA ASN A 264 -1.14 17.52 19.25
C ASN A 264 -0.70 16.81 17.96
N MET A 265 -1.63 16.12 17.32
CA MET A 265 -1.38 15.47 16.05
C MET A 265 -1.46 16.48 14.90
N PRO A 266 -0.53 16.45 13.93
CA PRO A 266 -0.65 17.27 12.74
C PRO A 266 -1.93 16.92 11.98
N LEU A 267 -2.55 17.92 11.34
CA LEU A 267 -3.64 17.68 10.39
C LEU A 267 -3.07 16.88 9.22
N GLU A 268 -3.73 15.82 8.81
CA GLU A 268 -3.43 15.18 7.53
C GLU A 268 -3.83 16.16 6.44
N ASP A 269 -2.94 16.38 5.47
CA ASP A 269 -3.35 17.00 4.23
C ASP A 269 -4.19 15.92 3.51
N ASP A 270 -5.42 16.25 3.19
CA ASP A 270 -6.28 15.42 2.34
C ASP A 270 -5.53 15.25 1.00
N GLU A 271 -5.13 14.00 0.68
CA GLU A 271 -4.58 13.63 -0.62
C GLU A 271 -5.71 13.26 -1.58
#